data_62a7efc6ad83f7ea5394b36e79972179
#
_entry.id   62a7efc6ad83f7ea5394b36e79972179
#
_cell.length_a   1.000
_cell.length_b   1.000
_cell.length_c   1.000
_cell.angle_alpha   90.00
_cell.angle_beta   90.00
_cell.angle_gamma   90.00
#
_symmetry.space_group_name_H-M   'P 1'
#
loop_
_entity.id
_entity.type
_entity.pdbx_description
1 polymer ?
#
loop_
_entity_poly.entity_id
_entity_poly.type
_entity_poly.pdbx_seq_one_letter_code
_entity_poly.pdbx_strand_id
1 'polypeptide(L)'
;QSGRVFLEHVNRILEEVHIAEHKMKQLAGSGGHIDIAYVFPLANYYIPHTVRSFLDIDRNKHVTFNFNQTHTADMIQGLKSDRHDVIFGSFVADEPDISFVPILNQNMVVITPKEHPLVQKESVCCSDLTDYPLIGYDRYSGLGGFTRNFYKEKKLKVNIVCECPDENAIAAL
;
A
#
# COMPACT_ATOMS: atom_id res chain seq x y z
N GLN A 1 -12.96 -4.05 -29.69
CA GLN A 1 -11.67 -3.33 -29.79
C GLN A 1 -11.87 -1.81 -29.66
N SER A 2 -12.83 -1.21 -30.39
CA SER A 2 -13.10 0.24 -30.37
C SER A 2 -13.57 0.75 -28.99
N GLY A 3 -14.41 0.01 -28.26
CA GLY A 3 -14.87 0.38 -26.93
C GLY A 3 -13.75 0.46 -25.90
N ARG A 4 -12.72 -0.38 -26.02
CA ARG A 4 -11.56 -0.36 -25.12
C ARG A 4 -10.69 0.88 -25.33
N VAL A 5 -10.44 1.23 -26.60
CA VAL A 5 -9.71 2.45 -26.96
C VAL A 5 -10.49 3.69 -26.51
N PHE A 6 -11.81 3.71 -26.70
CA PHE A 6 -12.66 4.80 -26.22
C PHE A 6 -12.61 4.93 -24.70
N LEU A 7 -12.69 3.82 -23.96
CA LEU A 7 -12.60 3.81 -22.50
C LEU A 7 -11.26 4.37 -21.99
N GLU A 8 -10.15 4.05 -22.65
CA GLU A 8 -8.81 4.58 -22.30
C GLU A 8 -8.80 6.12 -22.46
N HIS A 9 -9.37 6.65 -23.52
CA HIS A 9 -9.45 8.11 -23.71
C HIS A 9 -10.40 8.78 -22.72
N VAL A 10 -11.56 8.16 -22.41
CA VAL A 10 -12.49 8.68 -21.40
C VAL A 10 -11.84 8.73 -20.03
N ASN A 11 -11.12 7.69 -19.63
CA ASN A 11 -10.42 7.66 -18.35
C ASN A 11 -9.39 8.79 -18.26
N ARG A 12 -8.62 9.05 -19.32
CA ARG A 12 -7.66 10.16 -19.34
C ARG A 12 -8.34 11.53 -19.23
N ILE A 13 -9.46 11.74 -19.90
CA ILE A 13 -10.22 12.99 -19.80
C ILE A 13 -10.74 13.19 -18.36
N LEU A 14 -11.30 12.13 -17.76
CA LEU A 14 -11.77 12.19 -16.37
C LEU A 14 -10.62 12.45 -15.37
N GLU A 15 -9.46 11.90 -15.64
CA GLU A 15 -8.27 12.14 -14.86
C GLU A 15 -7.80 13.60 -14.93
N GLU A 16 -7.77 14.20 -16.12
CA GLU A 16 -7.45 15.62 -16.30
C GLU A 16 -8.47 16.55 -15.62
N VAL A 17 -9.76 16.22 -15.68
CA VAL A 17 -10.79 16.97 -14.94
C VAL A 17 -10.53 16.89 -13.44
N HIS A 18 -10.23 15.72 -12.91
CA HIS A 18 -9.94 15.53 -11.50
C HIS A 18 -8.71 16.34 -11.05
N ILE A 19 -7.63 16.33 -11.84
CA ILE A 19 -6.42 17.13 -11.60
C ILE A 19 -6.76 18.64 -11.59
N ALA A 20 -7.57 19.10 -12.55
CA ALA A 20 -7.97 20.50 -12.62
C ALA A 20 -8.82 20.92 -11.39
N GLU A 21 -9.79 20.09 -11.00
CA GLU A 21 -10.59 20.32 -9.78
C GLU A 21 -9.71 20.37 -8.52
N HIS A 22 -8.73 19.47 -8.42
CA HIS A 22 -7.79 19.44 -7.33
C HIS A 22 -6.96 20.73 -7.25
N LYS A 23 -6.36 21.16 -8.35
CA LYS A 23 -5.60 22.42 -8.44
C LYS A 23 -6.47 23.64 -8.08
N MET A 24 -7.72 23.64 -8.50
CA MET A 24 -8.66 24.71 -8.12
C MET A 24 -9.01 24.71 -6.63
N LYS A 25 -9.17 23.53 -5.99
CA LYS A 25 -9.37 23.42 -4.54
C LYS A 25 -8.16 23.92 -3.76
N GLN A 26 -6.94 23.60 -4.20
CA GLN A 26 -5.71 24.11 -3.60
C GLN A 26 -5.65 25.64 -3.67
N LEU A 27 -6.05 26.23 -4.78
CA LEU A 27 -6.03 27.69 -4.99
C LEU A 27 -7.16 28.42 -4.25
N ALA A 28 -8.33 27.79 -4.10
CA ALA A 28 -9.52 28.43 -3.51
C ALA A 28 -9.59 28.35 -1.98
N GLY A 29 -8.83 27.46 -1.34
CA GLY A 29 -8.92 27.22 0.10
C GLY A 29 -7.95 28.05 0.90
N SER A 30 -8.42 28.75 1.92
CA SER A 30 -7.57 29.42 2.92
C SER A 30 -6.79 28.43 3.81
N GLY A 31 -7.09 27.13 3.75
CA GLY A 31 -6.52 26.08 4.58
C GLY A 31 -5.61 25.07 3.86
N GLY A 32 -5.69 24.99 2.53
CA GLY A 32 -5.00 23.96 1.76
C GLY A 32 -5.74 22.61 1.71
N HIS A 33 -5.33 21.77 0.77
CA HIS A 33 -5.83 20.41 0.58
C HIS A 33 -4.67 19.48 0.24
N ILE A 34 -4.69 18.26 0.79
CA ILE A 34 -3.63 17.27 0.57
C ILE A 34 -4.27 15.93 0.16
N ASP A 35 -3.91 15.42 -1.02
CA ASP A 35 -4.28 14.10 -1.49
C ASP A 35 -3.20 13.08 -1.10
N ILE A 36 -3.55 12.21 -0.16
CA ILE A 36 -2.66 11.17 0.38
C ILE A 36 -3.03 9.82 -0.21
N ALA A 37 -2.04 9.10 -0.77
CA ALA A 37 -2.19 7.70 -1.07
C ALA A 37 -1.27 6.83 -0.21
N TYR A 38 -1.74 5.62 0.15
CA TYR A 38 -0.99 4.74 1.05
C TYR A 38 -1.31 3.26 0.84
N VAL A 39 -0.35 2.40 1.21
CA VAL A 39 -0.53 0.95 1.22
C VAL A 39 -1.37 0.49 2.42
N PHE A 40 -2.04 -0.65 2.25
CA PHE A 40 -2.98 -1.24 3.22
C PHE A 40 -2.44 -1.31 4.66
N PRO A 41 -1.22 -1.77 4.93
CA PRO A 41 -0.70 -1.91 6.30
C PRO A 41 -0.63 -0.60 7.10
N LEU A 42 -0.64 0.55 6.44
CA LEU A 42 -0.54 1.85 7.11
C LEU A 42 -1.89 2.47 7.49
N ALA A 43 -3.00 1.88 6.99
CA ALA A 43 -4.35 2.43 7.13
C ALA A 43 -4.84 2.55 8.58
N ASN A 44 -4.57 1.53 9.40
CA ASN A 44 -5.22 1.40 10.70
C ASN A 44 -4.60 2.26 11.80
N TYR A 45 -3.31 2.56 11.68
CA TYR A 45 -2.60 3.29 12.73
C TYR A 45 -1.76 4.45 12.19
N TYR A 46 -0.85 4.19 11.26
CA TYR A 46 0.17 5.16 10.88
C TYR A 46 -0.41 6.41 10.23
N ILE A 47 -1.24 6.25 9.21
CA ILE A 47 -1.85 7.39 8.48
C ILE A 47 -2.77 8.22 9.40
N PRO A 48 -3.73 7.63 10.15
CA PRO A 48 -4.56 8.41 11.07
C PRO A 48 -3.77 9.17 12.13
N HIS A 49 -2.73 8.53 12.68
CA HIS A 49 -1.87 9.18 13.69
C HIS A 49 -1.09 10.35 13.09
N THR A 50 -0.49 10.14 11.92
CA THR A 50 0.30 11.17 11.22
C THR A 50 -0.56 12.38 10.87
N VAL A 51 -1.75 12.16 10.31
CA VAL A 51 -2.69 13.23 9.94
C VAL A 51 -3.17 13.99 11.18
N ARG A 52 -3.50 13.27 12.27
CA ARG A 52 -3.89 13.90 13.52
C ARG A 52 -2.78 14.78 14.07
N SER A 53 -1.55 14.27 14.14
CA SER A 53 -0.38 15.04 14.60
C SER A 53 -0.10 16.27 13.73
N PHE A 54 -0.35 16.17 12.44
CA PHE A 54 -0.24 17.30 11.52
C PHE A 54 -1.31 18.38 11.80
N LEU A 55 -2.56 17.97 12.03
CA LEU A 55 -3.68 18.87 12.34
C LEU A 55 -3.62 19.49 13.75
N ASP A 56 -2.90 18.88 14.68
CA ASP A 56 -2.69 19.42 16.03
C ASP A 56 -1.82 20.70 16.02
N ILE A 57 -1.13 20.97 14.92
CA ILE A 57 -0.40 22.22 14.72
C ILE A 57 -1.39 23.30 14.28
N ASP A 58 -1.48 24.41 15.02
CA ASP A 58 -2.50 25.46 14.85
C ASP A 58 -2.64 25.97 13.42
N ARG A 59 -1.53 26.20 12.72
CA ARG A 59 -1.53 26.67 11.33
C ARG A 59 -2.11 25.66 10.33
N ASN A 60 -2.19 24.38 10.71
CA ASN A 60 -2.61 23.29 9.84
C ASN A 60 -4.08 22.88 10.03
N LYS A 61 -4.77 23.42 11.05
CA LYS A 61 -6.14 23.01 11.45
C LYS A 61 -7.19 23.11 10.35
N HIS A 62 -6.93 23.92 9.33
CA HIS A 62 -7.86 24.14 8.21
C HIS A 62 -7.52 23.31 6.97
N VAL A 63 -6.44 22.51 7.03
CA VAL A 63 -6.07 21.62 5.93
C VAL A 63 -7.06 20.46 5.85
N THR A 64 -7.50 20.17 4.64
CA THR A 64 -8.38 19.04 4.34
C THR A 64 -7.61 17.94 3.64
N PHE A 65 -8.11 16.70 3.69
CA PHE A 65 -7.44 15.55 3.13
C PHE A 65 -8.39 14.69 2.32
N ASN A 66 -7.88 14.13 1.21
CA ASN A 66 -8.44 12.94 0.59
C ASN A 66 -7.49 11.76 0.83
N PHE A 67 -8.07 10.58 0.92
CA PHE A 67 -7.33 9.35 1.17
C PHE A 67 -7.59 8.33 0.08
N ASN A 68 -6.53 7.82 -0.52
CA ASN A 68 -6.58 6.73 -1.49
C ASN A 68 -5.73 5.55 -0.99
N GLN A 69 -6.33 4.40 -0.85
CA GLN A 69 -5.67 3.17 -0.42
C GLN A 69 -5.49 2.25 -1.61
N THR A 70 -4.23 2.02 -2.01
CA THR A 70 -3.92 1.21 -3.20
C THR A 70 -2.49 0.65 -3.12
N HIS A 71 -2.02 0.03 -4.19
CA HIS A 71 -0.67 -0.53 -4.30
C HIS A 71 0.36 0.53 -4.69
N THR A 72 1.63 0.30 -4.29
CA THR A 72 2.72 1.26 -4.51
C THR A 72 2.87 1.65 -5.98
N ALA A 73 2.72 0.72 -6.93
CA ALA A 73 2.85 1.03 -8.36
C ALA A 73 1.80 2.05 -8.83
N ASP A 74 0.53 1.90 -8.41
CA ASP A 74 -0.56 2.82 -8.76
C ASP A 74 -0.36 4.19 -8.11
N MET A 75 0.13 4.20 -6.86
CA MET A 75 0.45 5.45 -6.16
C MET A 75 1.55 6.23 -6.85
N ILE A 76 2.60 5.57 -7.34
CA ILE A 76 3.69 6.20 -8.11
C ILE A 76 3.13 6.85 -9.39
N GLN A 77 2.25 6.17 -10.11
CA GLN A 77 1.59 6.76 -11.27
C GLN A 77 0.70 7.94 -10.89
N GLY A 78 0.00 7.84 -9.77
CA GLY A 78 -0.81 8.94 -9.22
C GLY A 78 0.02 10.16 -8.82
N LEU A 79 1.20 9.95 -8.23
CA LEU A 79 2.14 11.03 -7.88
C LEU A 79 2.69 11.72 -9.13
N LYS A 80 3.09 10.95 -10.14
CA LYS A 80 3.59 11.48 -11.43
C LYS A 80 2.55 12.25 -12.24
N SER A 81 1.27 11.93 -12.03
CA SER A 81 0.14 12.61 -12.69
C SER A 81 -0.53 13.68 -11.83
N ASP A 82 0.11 14.13 -10.77
CA ASP A 82 -0.42 15.14 -9.83
C ASP A 82 -1.80 14.76 -9.21
N ARG A 83 -2.13 13.47 -9.15
CA ARG A 83 -3.32 12.97 -8.43
C ARG A 83 -3.12 12.87 -6.93
N HIS A 84 -1.88 12.73 -6.52
CA HIS A 84 -1.47 12.64 -5.12
C HIS A 84 -0.36 13.63 -4.84
N ASP A 85 -0.43 14.29 -3.69
CA ASP A 85 0.62 15.20 -3.22
C ASP A 85 1.70 14.41 -2.47
N VAL A 86 1.30 13.38 -1.74
CA VAL A 86 2.21 12.53 -0.98
C VAL A 86 1.73 11.07 -0.98
N ILE A 87 2.70 10.15 -1.07
CA ILE A 87 2.40 8.73 -1.03
C ILE A 87 3.20 8.03 0.08
N PHE A 88 2.59 7.04 0.71
CA PHE A 88 3.22 6.18 1.73
C PHE A 88 3.21 4.74 1.24
N GLY A 89 4.34 4.29 0.75
CA GLY A 89 4.48 2.98 0.12
C GLY A 89 5.85 2.36 0.32
N SER A 90 6.06 1.24 -0.34
CA SER A 90 7.37 0.59 -0.36
C SER A 90 8.33 1.33 -1.30
N PHE A 91 9.62 1.29 -0.96
CA PHE A 91 10.66 1.80 -1.87
C PHE A 91 10.62 1.06 -3.21
N VAL A 92 10.73 1.80 -4.29
CA VAL A 92 10.87 1.28 -5.66
C VAL A 92 12.13 1.88 -6.26
N ALA A 93 12.97 1.04 -6.82
CA ALA A 93 14.16 1.46 -7.54
C ALA A 93 13.79 2.08 -8.92
N ASP A 94 14.74 2.81 -9.49
CA ASP A 94 14.64 3.38 -10.86
C ASP A 94 13.49 4.40 -11.05
N GLU A 95 13.17 5.15 -9.98
CA GLU A 95 12.22 6.27 -10.01
C GLU A 95 12.95 7.60 -9.72
N PRO A 96 13.72 8.17 -10.69
CA PRO A 96 14.61 9.30 -10.45
C PRO A 96 13.87 10.60 -10.09
N ASP A 97 12.62 10.72 -10.49
CA ASP A 97 11.80 11.92 -10.25
C ASP A 97 11.09 11.90 -8.90
N ILE A 98 11.26 10.83 -8.11
CA ILE A 98 10.60 10.65 -6.82
C ILE A 98 11.62 10.62 -5.69
N SER A 99 11.41 11.46 -4.68
CA SER A 99 12.20 11.45 -3.46
C SER A 99 11.58 10.48 -2.45
N PHE A 100 12.32 9.45 -2.05
CA PHE A 100 11.91 8.49 -1.04
C PHE A 100 12.53 8.82 0.32
N VAL A 101 11.70 8.98 1.32
CA VAL A 101 12.11 9.18 2.71
C VAL A 101 11.74 7.96 3.53
N PRO A 102 12.70 7.21 4.10
CA PRO A 102 12.37 6.06 4.96
C PRO A 102 11.74 6.55 6.26
N ILE A 103 10.56 6.03 6.58
CA ILE A 103 9.76 6.44 7.75
C ILE A 103 9.62 5.35 8.81
N LEU A 104 9.55 4.09 8.41
CA LEU A 104 9.46 2.95 9.32
C LEU A 104 9.91 1.66 8.63
N ASN A 105 10.32 0.69 9.45
CA ASN A 105 10.56 -0.68 9.03
C ASN A 105 9.43 -1.58 9.53
N GLN A 106 8.85 -2.39 8.65
CA GLN A 106 7.85 -3.39 9.00
C GLN A 106 8.44 -4.79 8.86
N ASN A 107 8.33 -5.57 9.93
CA ASN A 107 8.76 -6.97 9.91
C ASN A 107 7.65 -7.85 9.34
N MET A 108 8.02 -8.81 8.48
CA MET A 108 7.13 -9.89 8.11
C MET A 108 7.03 -10.88 9.26
N VAL A 109 5.82 -11.28 9.59
CA VAL A 109 5.55 -12.27 10.64
C VAL A 109 4.68 -13.40 10.09
N VAL A 110 4.76 -14.55 10.73
CA VAL A 110 3.85 -15.67 10.49
C VAL A 110 2.78 -15.62 11.58
N ILE A 111 1.53 -15.64 11.18
CA ILE A 111 0.40 -15.79 12.08
C ILE A 111 -0.20 -17.18 11.93
N THR A 112 -0.68 -17.75 13.03
CA THR A 112 -1.29 -19.08 13.07
C THR A 112 -2.46 -19.10 14.03
N PRO A 113 -3.43 -20.01 13.87
CA PRO A 113 -4.40 -20.32 14.94
C PRO A 113 -3.68 -20.71 16.25
N LYS A 114 -4.32 -20.45 17.38
CA LYS A 114 -3.73 -20.71 18.72
C LYS A 114 -3.38 -22.18 18.94
N GLU A 115 -4.09 -23.09 18.32
CA GLU A 115 -3.92 -24.53 18.43
C GLU A 115 -2.94 -25.11 17.40
N HIS A 116 -2.35 -24.26 16.56
CA HIS A 116 -1.45 -24.72 15.50
C HIS A 116 -0.15 -25.30 16.09
N PRO A 117 0.41 -26.40 15.53
CA PRO A 117 1.63 -27.04 16.06
C PRO A 117 2.83 -26.11 16.18
N LEU A 118 2.96 -25.10 15.32
CA LEU A 118 4.04 -24.11 15.37
C LEU A 118 4.03 -23.27 16.64
N VAL A 119 2.88 -23.12 17.33
CA VAL A 119 2.78 -22.37 18.59
C VAL A 119 3.53 -23.06 19.72
N GLN A 120 3.72 -24.39 19.64
CA GLN A 120 4.45 -25.18 20.64
C GLN A 120 5.99 -25.06 20.49
N LYS A 121 6.49 -24.46 19.42
CA LYS A 121 7.91 -24.25 19.20
C LYS A 121 8.39 -22.99 19.91
N GLU A 122 9.54 -23.03 20.54
CA GLU A 122 10.20 -21.85 21.12
C GLU A 122 10.60 -20.83 20.03
N SER A 123 10.93 -21.32 18.84
CA SER A 123 11.21 -20.50 17.67
C SER A 123 10.74 -21.21 16.39
N VAL A 124 10.29 -20.44 15.42
CA VAL A 124 9.84 -20.93 14.11
C VAL A 124 10.89 -20.52 13.06
N CYS A 125 11.43 -21.51 12.37
CA CYS A 125 12.30 -21.28 11.22
C CYS A 125 11.50 -21.19 9.93
N CYS A 126 12.01 -20.47 8.94
CA CYS A 126 11.36 -20.37 7.63
C CYS A 126 11.15 -21.74 6.95
N SER A 127 12.02 -22.74 7.23
CA SER A 127 11.86 -24.11 6.73
C SER A 127 10.62 -24.80 7.30
N ASP A 128 10.18 -24.46 8.50
CA ASP A 128 9.00 -25.07 9.11
C ASP A 128 7.71 -24.74 8.33
N LEU A 129 7.73 -23.64 7.57
CA LEU A 129 6.59 -23.22 6.74
C LEU A 129 6.32 -24.17 5.58
N THR A 130 7.30 -24.98 5.17
CA THR A 130 7.14 -25.92 4.04
C THR A 130 6.25 -27.10 4.38
N ASP A 131 6.04 -27.39 5.65
CA ASP A 131 5.26 -28.52 6.14
C ASP A 131 3.76 -28.22 6.26
N TYR A 132 3.37 -26.95 6.05
CA TYR A 132 2.00 -26.48 6.24
C TYR A 132 1.47 -25.72 5.04
N PRO A 133 0.13 -25.76 4.81
CA PRO A 133 -0.50 -24.89 3.85
C PRO A 133 -0.42 -23.43 4.32
N LEU A 134 -0.09 -22.52 3.42
CA LEU A 134 0.04 -21.10 3.69
C LEU A 134 -1.05 -20.29 2.98
N ILE A 135 -1.55 -19.28 3.66
CA ILE A 135 -2.27 -18.17 3.07
C ILE A 135 -1.23 -17.06 2.81
N GLY A 136 -1.13 -16.61 1.58
CA GLY A 136 -0.15 -15.62 1.17
C GLY A 136 -0.78 -14.36 0.61
N TYR A 137 0.05 -13.37 0.33
CA TYR A 137 -0.39 -12.19 -0.41
C TYR A 137 -0.62 -12.49 -1.89
N ASP A 138 -1.58 -11.76 -2.49
CA ASP A 138 -1.83 -11.80 -3.93
C ASP A 138 -0.52 -11.59 -4.70
N ARG A 139 -0.31 -12.45 -5.70
CA ARG A 139 0.90 -12.47 -6.54
C ARG A 139 1.18 -11.16 -7.27
N TYR A 140 0.18 -10.37 -7.53
CA TYR A 140 0.31 -9.09 -8.23
C TYR A 140 0.53 -7.90 -7.28
N SER A 141 0.44 -8.12 -5.96
CA SER A 141 0.76 -7.10 -4.98
C SER A 141 2.27 -6.98 -4.74
N GLY A 142 2.72 -5.82 -4.28
CA GLY A 142 4.13 -5.60 -3.90
C GLY A 142 4.60 -6.58 -2.82
N LEU A 143 3.77 -6.84 -1.80
CA LEU A 143 4.06 -7.80 -0.73
C LEU A 143 4.07 -9.24 -1.24
N GLY A 144 3.18 -9.59 -2.17
CA GLY A 144 3.20 -10.90 -2.82
C GLY A 144 4.46 -11.12 -3.66
N GLY A 145 4.91 -10.11 -4.39
CA GLY A 145 6.19 -10.15 -5.09
C GLY A 145 7.38 -10.31 -4.14
N PHE A 146 7.40 -9.52 -3.05
CA PHE A 146 8.45 -9.59 -2.02
C PHE A 146 8.52 -10.98 -1.37
N THR A 147 7.39 -11.52 -0.90
CA THR A 147 7.36 -12.83 -0.23
C THR A 147 7.78 -13.97 -1.16
N ARG A 148 7.38 -13.95 -2.44
CA ARG A 148 7.81 -14.94 -3.42
C ARG A 148 9.30 -14.89 -3.69
N ASN A 149 9.87 -13.69 -3.83
CA ASN A 149 11.32 -13.53 -4.00
C ASN A 149 12.06 -14.05 -2.77
N PHE A 150 11.57 -13.75 -1.57
CA PHE A 150 12.11 -14.27 -0.32
C PHE A 150 12.11 -15.82 -0.30
N TYR A 151 10.99 -16.46 -0.62
CA TYR A 151 10.91 -17.92 -0.67
C TYR A 151 11.87 -18.50 -1.69
N LYS A 152 12.00 -17.87 -2.87
CA LYS A 152 12.93 -18.29 -3.92
C LYS A 152 14.39 -18.16 -3.46
N GLU A 153 14.80 -17.06 -2.88
CA GLU A 153 16.14 -16.82 -2.37
C GLU A 153 16.53 -17.82 -1.27
N LYS A 154 15.59 -18.10 -0.37
CA LYS A 154 15.75 -19.09 0.69
C LYS A 154 15.58 -20.54 0.23
N LYS A 155 15.28 -20.77 -1.06
CA LYS A 155 14.99 -22.08 -1.66
C LYS A 155 13.87 -22.86 -0.94
N LEU A 156 12.88 -22.13 -0.42
CA LEU A 156 11.73 -22.72 0.29
C LEU A 156 10.65 -23.11 -0.73
N LYS A 157 10.17 -24.34 -0.62
CA LYS A 157 9.05 -24.87 -1.42
C LYS A 157 7.77 -24.79 -0.59
N VAL A 158 7.24 -23.58 -0.42
CA VAL A 158 6.00 -23.35 0.31
C VAL A 158 4.76 -23.73 -0.51
N ASN A 159 3.73 -24.23 0.17
CA ASN A 159 2.44 -24.58 -0.42
C ASN A 159 1.42 -23.44 -0.15
N ILE A 160 1.32 -22.48 -1.07
CA ILE A 160 0.33 -21.39 -0.96
C ILE A 160 -1.01 -21.90 -1.49
N VAL A 161 -1.98 -22.08 -0.61
CA VAL A 161 -3.32 -22.60 -0.92
C VAL A 161 -4.37 -21.52 -1.12
N CYS A 162 -4.10 -20.30 -0.62
CA CYS A 162 -4.95 -19.14 -0.78
C CYS A 162 -4.11 -17.87 -0.90
N GLU A 163 -4.56 -16.93 -1.72
CA GLU A 163 -3.94 -15.62 -1.88
C GLU A 163 -4.95 -14.53 -1.51
N CYS A 164 -4.52 -13.57 -0.69
CA CYS A 164 -5.35 -12.47 -0.22
C CYS A 164 -4.72 -11.12 -0.57
N PRO A 165 -5.52 -10.07 -0.79
CA PRO A 165 -5.02 -8.76 -1.19
C PRO A 165 -4.26 -8.03 -0.07
N ASP A 166 -4.62 -8.30 1.19
CA ASP A 166 -4.08 -7.60 2.36
C ASP A 166 -4.03 -8.49 3.62
N GLU A 167 -3.34 -8.00 4.64
CA GLU A 167 -3.14 -8.68 5.91
C GLU A 167 -4.42 -8.86 6.73
N ASN A 168 -5.41 -7.98 6.59
CA ASN A 168 -6.67 -8.12 7.32
C ASN A 168 -7.46 -9.33 6.78
N ALA A 169 -7.47 -9.51 5.46
CA ALA A 169 -8.07 -10.68 4.83
C ALA A 169 -7.32 -11.96 5.22
N ILE A 170 -5.98 -11.93 5.27
CA ILE A 170 -5.17 -13.07 5.74
C ILE A 170 -5.49 -13.42 7.19
N ALA A 171 -5.59 -12.42 8.06
CA ALA A 171 -5.84 -12.62 9.49
C ALA A 171 -7.28 -13.08 9.82
N ALA A 172 -8.22 -12.86 8.91
CA ALA A 172 -9.62 -13.23 9.06
C ALA A 172 -9.93 -14.69 8.68
N LEU A 173 -9.02 -15.36 7.96
CA LEU A 173 -9.14 -16.75 7.50
C LEU A 173 -8.42 -17.71 8.45
#